data_21dcd254ee8d8c17d5efdc9056ccf398
#
_entry.id   21dcd254ee8d8c17d5efdc9056ccf398
#
_cell.length_a   1.000
_cell.length_b   1.000
_cell.length_c   1.000
_cell.angle_alpha   90.00
_cell.angle_beta   90.00
_cell.angle_gamma   90.00
#
_symmetry.space_group_name_H-M   'P 1'
#
loop_
_entity.id
_entity.type
_entity.pdbx_description
1 polymer ?
#
loop_
_entity_poly.entity_id
_entity_poly.type
_entity_poly.pdbx_seq_one_letter_code
_entity_poly.pdbx_strand_id
1 'polypeptide(L)'
;MMRVKVMVKNNQKTIKVPVGIRMLIRRCCQAVRVMEQFPHDAEVSVSFVSNAEIRNLNRIYRKKDSVTDVLSFPLGVDGKYDISKETGCALLGDVVISLETAMRQADLYGH
;
A
#
# COMPACT_ATOMS: atom_id res chain seq x y z
N MET A 1 14.34 13.70 12.68
CA MET A 1 12.91 13.36 12.55
C MET A 1 12.76 12.06 11.78
N MET A 2 12.08 11.10 12.35
CA MET A 2 11.85 9.82 11.69
C MET A 2 10.84 9.95 10.55
N ARG A 3 11.01 9.15 9.51
CA ARG A 3 10.21 9.25 8.28
C ARG A 3 9.66 7.91 7.86
N VAL A 4 8.54 7.96 7.15
CA VAL A 4 8.06 6.83 6.36
C VAL A 4 8.36 7.12 4.90
N LYS A 5 9.17 6.28 4.28
CA LYS A 5 9.44 6.34 2.86
C LYS A 5 8.39 5.47 2.15
N VAL A 6 7.59 6.08 1.31
CA VAL A 6 6.56 5.38 0.54
C VAL A 6 6.97 5.38 -0.92
N MET A 7 7.15 4.19 -1.47
CA MET A 7 7.43 4.02 -2.89
C MET A 7 6.12 3.64 -3.59
N VAL A 8 5.67 4.49 -4.51
CA VAL A 8 4.42 4.28 -5.22
C VAL A 8 4.71 3.91 -6.66
N LYS A 9 4.22 2.75 -7.09
CA LYS A 9 4.41 2.24 -8.44
C LYS A 9 3.04 2.04 -9.11
N ASN A 10 2.89 2.56 -10.34
CA ASN A 10 1.67 2.37 -11.10
C ASN A 10 1.86 1.24 -12.12
N ASN A 11 1.24 0.09 -11.86
CA ASN A 11 1.31 -1.11 -12.70
C ASN A 11 -0.02 -1.39 -13.40
N GLN A 12 -0.80 -0.35 -13.72
CA GLN A 12 -2.06 -0.50 -14.44
C GLN A 12 -2.22 0.64 -15.45
N LYS A 13 -3.06 0.43 -16.45
CA LYS A 13 -3.31 1.41 -17.52
C LYS A 13 -4.80 1.74 -17.68
N THR A 14 -5.65 1.16 -16.86
CA THR A 14 -7.10 1.31 -17.00
C THR A 14 -7.59 2.67 -16.53
N ILE A 15 -7.02 3.17 -15.44
CA ILE A 15 -7.41 4.43 -14.83
C ILE A 15 -6.19 5.34 -14.69
N LYS A 16 -6.37 6.61 -15.05
CA LYS A 16 -5.35 7.62 -14.79
C LYS A 16 -5.22 7.83 -13.29
N VAL A 17 -3.99 7.80 -12.79
CA VAL A 17 -3.71 8.02 -11.36
C VAL A 17 -4.11 9.46 -11.01
N PRO A 18 -5.02 9.65 -10.04
CA PRO A 18 -5.46 11.00 -9.66
C PRO A 18 -4.31 11.87 -9.17
N VAL A 19 -4.37 13.16 -9.49
CA VAL A 19 -3.40 14.14 -9.02
C VAL A 19 -3.48 14.22 -7.48
N GLY A 20 -2.33 14.18 -6.82
CA GLY A 20 -2.26 14.29 -5.37
C GLY A 20 -2.42 13.00 -4.60
N ILE A 21 -2.78 11.89 -5.26
CA ILE A 21 -2.98 10.62 -4.55
C ILE A 21 -1.70 10.12 -3.88
N ARG A 22 -0.56 10.30 -4.53
CA ARG A 22 0.73 9.89 -3.95
C ARG A 22 1.05 10.66 -2.67
N MET A 23 0.78 11.96 -2.68
CA MET A 23 0.97 12.81 -1.50
C MET A 23 0.05 12.40 -0.37
N LEU A 24 -1.22 12.11 -0.67
CA LEU A 24 -2.20 11.66 0.32
C LEU A 24 -1.76 10.35 0.96
N ILE A 25 -1.31 9.40 0.16
CA ILE A 25 -0.81 8.11 0.67
C ILE A 25 0.37 8.32 1.62
N ARG A 26 1.33 9.18 1.24
CA ARG A 26 2.48 9.49 2.08
C ARG A 26 2.07 10.13 3.41
N ARG A 27 1.11 11.06 3.37
CA ARG A 27 0.59 11.71 4.60
C ARG A 27 -0.11 10.72 5.51
N CYS A 28 -0.91 9.81 4.94
CA CYS A 28 -1.59 8.77 5.72
C CYS A 28 -0.59 7.83 6.38
N CYS A 29 0.43 7.39 5.65
CA CYS A 29 1.45 6.51 6.20
C CYS A 29 2.24 7.19 7.33
N GLN A 30 2.57 8.47 7.18
CA GLN A 30 3.27 9.22 8.21
C GLN A 30 2.40 9.40 9.46
N ALA A 31 1.10 9.65 9.29
CA ALA A 31 0.17 9.79 10.40
C ALA A 31 0.04 8.48 11.18
N VAL A 32 -0.10 7.35 10.48
CA VAL A 32 -0.19 6.03 11.12
C VAL A 32 1.09 5.74 11.91
N ARG A 33 2.25 6.04 11.34
CA ARG A 33 3.54 5.87 12.02
C ARG A 33 3.59 6.65 13.33
N VAL A 34 3.15 7.91 13.30
CA VAL A 34 3.13 8.76 14.51
C VAL A 34 2.18 8.20 15.55
N MET A 35 0.97 7.79 15.15
CA MET A 35 -0.03 7.23 16.05
C MET A 35 0.44 5.92 16.69
N GLU A 36 1.11 5.07 15.92
CA GLU A 36 1.62 3.78 16.39
C GLU A 36 2.96 3.90 17.11
N GLN A 37 3.56 5.09 17.16
CA GLN A 37 4.84 5.35 17.81
C GLN A 37 5.95 4.41 17.32
N PHE A 38 5.96 4.13 16.03
CA PHE A 38 6.95 3.22 15.45
C PHE A 38 8.35 3.80 15.60
N PRO A 39 9.30 3.05 16.19
CA PRO A 39 10.58 3.62 16.65
C PRO A 39 11.67 3.78 15.59
N HIS A 40 11.40 3.38 14.33
CA HIS A 40 12.38 3.42 13.26
C HIS A 40 11.86 4.19 12.06
N ASP A 41 12.77 4.67 11.23
CA ASP A 41 12.42 5.05 9.88
C ASP A 41 11.90 3.81 9.16
N ALA A 42 10.86 3.97 8.36
CA ALA A 42 10.15 2.86 7.75
C ALA A 42 10.01 3.04 6.25
N GLU A 43 9.88 1.91 5.55
CA GLU A 43 9.70 1.88 4.11
C GLU A 43 8.50 0.99 3.76
N VAL A 44 7.62 1.49 2.91
CA VAL A 44 6.42 0.79 2.44
C VAL A 44 6.38 0.90 0.92
N SER A 45 6.12 -0.22 0.23
CA SER A 45 5.86 -0.21 -1.20
C SER A 45 4.36 -0.23 -1.45
N VAL A 46 3.89 0.68 -2.30
CA VAL A 46 2.48 0.74 -2.72
C VAL A 46 2.43 0.57 -4.23
N SER A 47 1.62 -0.38 -4.70
CA SER A 47 1.45 -0.64 -6.12
C SER A 47 -0.01 -0.49 -6.52
N PHE A 48 -0.27 0.24 -7.61
CA PHE A 48 -1.58 0.31 -8.22
C PHE A 48 -1.66 -0.76 -9.30
N VAL A 49 -2.69 -1.59 -9.24
CA VAL A 49 -2.87 -2.73 -10.15
C VAL A 49 -4.28 -2.74 -10.73
N SER A 50 -4.49 -3.56 -11.75
CA SER A 50 -5.81 -3.78 -12.34
C SER A 50 -6.66 -4.70 -11.47
N ASN A 51 -7.97 -4.70 -11.71
CA ASN A 51 -8.89 -5.64 -11.07
C ASN A 51 -8.51 -7.09 -11.35
N ALA A 52 -8.08 -7.40 -12.56
CA ALA A 52 -7.66 -8.76 -12.92
C ALA A 52 -6.46 -9.20 -12.08
N GLU A 53 -5.50 -8.31 -11.90
CA GLU A 53 -4.29 -8.64 -11.14
C GLU A 53 -4.58 -8.79 -9.64
N ILE A 54 -5.36 -7.89 -9.04
CA ILE A 54 -5.66 -8.00 -7.60
C ILE A 54 -6.53 -9.22 -7.30
N ARG A 55 -7.43 -9.58 -8.21
CA ARG A 55 -8.21 -10.82 -8.10
C ARG A 55 -7.30 -12.04 -8.09
N ASN A 56 -6.32 -12.06 -8.98
CA ASN A 56 -5.34 -13.15 -9.06
C ASN A 56 -4.51 -13.25 -7.79
N LEU A 57 -4.04 -12.13 -7.25
CA LEU A 57 -3.27 -12.08 -6.00
C LEU A 57 -4.13 -12.53 -4.81
N ASN A 58 -5.38 -12.10 -4.76
CA ASN A 58 -6.32 -12.50 -3.70
C ASN A 58 -6.57 -14.01 -3.73
N ARG A 59 -6.73 -14.56 -4.92
CA ARG A 59 -6.91 -16.02 -5.11
C ARG A 59 -5.68 -16.80 -4.66
N ILE A 60 -4.49 -16.37 -5.04
CA ILE A 60 -3.24 -17.07 -4.73
C ILE A 60 -2.91 -16.99 -3.24
N TYR A 61 -2.96 -15.78 -2.65
CA TYR A 61 -2.45 -15.55 -1.31
C TYR A 61 -3.50 -15.63 -0.21
N ARG A 62 -4.77 -15.38 -0.53
CA ARG A 62 -5.87 -15.42 0.45
C ARG A 62 -6.91 -16.48 0.13
N LYS A 63 -6.75 -17.21 -0.96
CA LYS A 63 -7.68 -18.27 -1.44
C LYS A 63 -9.09 -17.74 -1.67
N LYS A 64 -9.20 -16.48 -2.09
CA LYS A 64 -10.48 -15.84 -2.44
C LYS A 64 -10.42 -15.38 -3.89
N ASP A 65 -11.21 -16.05 -4.76
CA ASP A 65 -11.26 -15.69 -6.17
C ASP A 65 -12.26 -14.55 -6.38
N SER A 66 -11.88 -13.36 -5.93
CA SER A 66 -12.69 -12.16 -6.04
C SER A 66 -11.82 -10.92 -6.08
N VAL A 67 -12.39 -9.85 -6.66
CA VAL A 67 -11.76 -8.53 -6.67
C VAL A 67 -11.91 -7.91 -5.29
N THR A 68 -10.87 -7.21 -4.86
CA THR A 68 -10.91 -6.39 -3.65
C THR A 68 -10.27 -5.03 -3.95
N ASP A 69 -10.36 -4.10 -3.03
CA ASP A 69 -9.77 -2.77 -3.21
C ASP A 69 -8.29 -2.73 -2.80
N VAL A 70 -7.93 -3.43 -1.73
CA VAL A 70 -6.57 -3.39 -1.20
C VAL A 70 -6.17 -4.74 -0.61
N LEU A 71 -4.88 -5.09 -0.81
CA LEU A 71 -4.22 -6.22 -0.17
C LEU A 71 -2.93 -5.74 0.47
N SER A 72 -2.68 -6.17 1.70
CA SER A 72 -1.44 -5.87 2.40
C SER A 72 -0.63 -7.13 2.63
N PHE A 73 0.66 -7.05 2.37
CA PHE A 73 1.61 -8.16 2.55
C PHE A 73 2.70 -7.70 3.50
N PRO A 74 2.50 -7.87 4.84
CA PRO A 74 3.50 -7.46 5.81
C PRO A 74 4.76 -8.33 5.72
N LEU A 75 5.92 -7.72 5.84
CA LEU A 75 7.21 -8.42 5.83
C LEU A 75 7.75 -8.71 7.22
N GLY A 76 7.27 -7.98 8.24
CA GLY A 76 7.70 -8.18 9.63
C GLY A 76 6.96 -9.33 10.30
N VAL A 77 7.62 -9.96 11.28
CA VAL A 77 7.04 -11.00 12.10
C VAL A 77 7.30 -10.65 13.58
N ASP A 78 6.25 -10.61 14.38
CA ASP A 78 6.33 -10.35 15.84
C ASP A 78 7.07 -9.06 16.16
N GLY A 79 6.81 -7.99 15.41
CA GLY A 79 7.44 -6.69 15.60
C GLY A 79 8.88 -6.59 15.14
N LYS A 80 9.39 -7.64 14.50
CA LYS A 80 10.76 -7.66 13.98
C LYS A 80 10.73 -7.49 12.47
N TYR A 81 11.50 -6.52 11.96
CA TYR A 81 11.53 -6.16 10.55
C TYR A 81 12.96 -6.19 10.04
N ASP A 82 13.10 -6.60 8.77
CA ASP A 82 14.37 -6.47 8.08
C ASP A 82 14.67 -4.98 7.83
N ILE A 83 15.94 -4.64 7.87
CA ILE A 83 16.40 -3.27 7.63
C ILE A 83 17.02 -3.21 6.23
N SER A 84 16.60 -2.23 5.44
CA SER A 84 17.18 -2.00 4.12
C SER A 84 18.63 -1.60 4.24
N LYS A 85 19.50 -2.29 3.52
CA LYS A 85 20.94 -1.95 3.50
C LYS A 85 21.18 -0.61 2.80
N GLU A 86 20.29 -0.24 1.90
CA GLU A 86 20.44 1.00 1.13
C GLU A 86 19.97 2.23 1.90
N THR A 87 18.88 2.12 2.63
CA THR A 87 18.20 3.27 3.25
C THR A 87 18.29 3.29 4.77
N GLY A 88 18.59 2.16 5.41
CA GLY A 88 18.54 2.03 6.87
C GLY A 88 17.12 1.96 7.44
N CYS A 89 16.11 1.91 6.58
CA CYS A 89 14.71 1.87 6.99
C CYS A 89 14.24 0.45 7.27
N ALA A 90 13.32 0.30 8.23
CA ALA A 90 12.62 -0.96 8.45
C ALA A 90 11.67 -1.23 7.28
N LEU A 91 11.74 -2.42 6.70
CA LEU A 91 10.89 -2.83 5.59
C LEU A 91 9.57 -3.35 6.12
N LEU A 92 8.51 -2.54 6.05
CA LEU A 92 7.21 -2.87 6.63
C LEU A 92 6.41 -3.83 5.77
N GLY A 93 6.49 -3.71 4.45
CA GLY A 93 5.77 -4.59 3.55
C GLY A 93 5.29 -3.91 2.28
N ASP A 94 4.40 -4.63 1.59
CA ASP A 94 3.82 -4.19 0.33
C ASP A 94 2.32 -4.00 0.48
N VAL A 95 1.79 -2.94 -0.13
CA VAL A 95 0.37 -2.68 -0.24
C VAL A 95 0.00 -2.63 -1.71
N VAL A 96 -0.99 -3.40 -2.10
CA VAL A 96 -1.48 -3.47 -3.49
C VAL A 96 -2.90 -2.92 -3.53
N ILE A 97 -3.14 -1.96 -4.42
CA ILE A 97 -4.41 -1.25 -4.51
C ILE A 97 -4.98 -1.38 -5.92
N SER A 98 -6.26 -1.77 -6.03
CA SER A 98 -7.00 -1.62 -7.27
C SER A 98 -7.65 -0.23 -7.30
N LEU A 99 -7.12 0.65 -8.16
CA LEU A 99 -7.70 1.99 -8.33
C LEU A 99 -9.14 1.92 -8.86
N GLU A 100 -9.41 0.99 -9.76
CA GLU A 100 -10.76 0.81 -10.32
C GLU A 100 -11.78 0.56 -9.21
N THR A 101 -11.49 -0.38 -8.32
CA THR A 101 -12.37 -0.74 -7.21
C THR A 101 -12.44 0.36 -6.17
N ALA A 102 -11.30 0.95 -5.82
CA ALA A 102 -11.25 2.03 -4.84
C ALA A 102 -12.05 3.25 -5.30
N MET A 103 -11.95 3.62 -6.58
CA MET A 103 -12.70 4.75 -7.13
C MET A 103 -14.20 4.45 -7.23
N ARG A 104 -14.55 3.21 -7.57
CA ARG A 104 -15.96 2.78 -7.59
C ARG A 104 -16.58 2.87 -6.19
N GLN A 105 -15.84 2.43 -5.17
CA GLN A 105 -16.30 2.53 -3.78
C GLN A 105 -16.43 3.97 -3.33
N ALA A 106 -15.49 4.83 -3.71
CA ALA A 106 -15.55 6.26 -3.41
C ALA A 106 -16.82 6.90 -4.01
N ASP A 107 -17.13 6.60 -5.26
CA ASP A 107 -18.34 7.08 -5.93
C ASP A 107 -19.60 6.57 -5.22
N LEU A 108 -19.62 5.28 -4.86
CA LEU A 108 -20.77 4.65 -4.23
C LEU A 108 -21.05 5.23 -2.84
N TYR A 109 -20.00 5.56 -2.09
CA TYR A 109 -20.15 6.08 -0.72
C TYR A 109 -20.06 7.60 -0.62
N GLY A 110 -19.98 8.30 -1.76
CA GLY A 110 -19.98 9.75 -1.79
C GLY A 110 -18.66 10.42 -1.37
N HIS A 111 -17.59 9.69 -1.44
CA HIS A 111 -16.26 10.23 -1.10
C HIS A 111 -15.57 10.81 -2.36
#